data_4ebe119389e75061e09d7348c3000156
#
_entry.id   4ebe119389e75061e09d7348c3000156
#
_cell.length_a   1.000
_cell.length_b   1.000
_cell.length_c   1.000
_cell.angle_alpha   90.00
_cell.angle_beta   90.00
_cell.angle_gamma   90.00
#
_symmetry.space_group_name_H-M   'P 1'
#
loop_
_entity.id
_entity.type
_entity.pdbx_description
1 polymer ?
#
loop_
_entity_poly.entity_id
_entity_poly.type
_entity_poly.pdbx_seq_one_letter_code
_entity_poly.pdbx_strand_id
1 'polypeptide(L)'
;ETRRLLEIFHAPKENLVFIHAISGTKGLEWEVAKAIVELSKLLNAKQIISLEGVVSPDNAETSRIFVKSNDYKSEKELLKLGAEKLDRGAVTGVTGALMLTTESVNSTFLFAETHSRMPDSRAAAELIRMLDVYLNLKVDPKPLIKQAEDFENKIKDMIKLGIDSQKPEDDESQKVNYLG
;
A
#
# COMPACT_ATOMS: atom_id res chain seq x y z
N GLU A 1 7.81 21.89 -7.99
CA GLU A 1 6.80 21.87 -6.90
C GLU A 1 7.37 21.13 -5.70
N THR A 2 7.40 21.79 -4.54
CA THR A 2 7.83 21.16 -3.28
C THR A 2 6.68 20.28 -2.81
N ARG A 3 6.81 18.96 -2.90
CA ARG A 3 5.82 18.04 -2.33
C ARG A 3 6.01 17.93 -0.81
N ARG A 4 4.91 17.93 -0.08
CA ARG A 4 4.93 17.69 1.36
C ARG A 4 5.20 16.23 1.63
N LEU A 5 5.88 15.92 2.75
CA LEU A 5 6.23 14.54 3.13
C LEU A 5 4.99 13.71 3.51
N LEU A 6 3.95 14.37 4.03
CA LEU A 6 2.66 13.79 4.37
C LEU A 6 1.55 14.68 3.82
N GLU A 7 0.62 14.11 3.08
CA GLU A 7 -0.52 14.82 2.50
C GLU A 7 -1.82 14.10 2.84
N ILE A 8 -2.85 14.87 3.13
CA ILE A 8 -4.21 14.37 3.38
C ILE A 8 -5.13 14.97 2.31
N PHE A 9 -5.81 14.11 1.57
CA PHE A 9 -6.77 14.51 0.55
C PHE A 9 -8.17 14.05 0.95
N HIS A 10 -9.16 14.87 0.64
CA HIS A 10 -10.56 14.56 0.90
C HIS A 10 -11.34 14.51 -0.42
N ALA A 11 -12.04 13.41 -0.64
CA ALA A 11 -12.97 13.20 -1.75
C ALA A 11 -14.40 13.12 -1.19
N PRO A 12 -15.11 14.26 -1.08
CA PRO A 12 -16.38 14.32 -0.36
C PRO A 12 -17.51 13.56 -1.05
N LYS A 13 -17.50 13.48 -2.38
CA LYS A 13 -18.52 12.73 -3.15
C LYS A 13 -18.45 11.23 -2.89
N GLU A 14 -17.26 10.71 -2.77
CA GLU A 14 -16.95 9.30 -2.51
C GLU A 14 -16.92 8.99 -1.00
N ASN A 15 -16.99 10.02 -0.17
CA ASN A 15 -16.83 9.93 1.29
C ASN A 15 -15.51 9.27 1.69
N LEU A 16 -14.43 9.66 1.03
CA LEU A 16 -13.08 9.11 1.24
C LEU A 16 -12.10 10.18 1.72
N VAL A 17 -11.20 9.77 2.59
CA VAL A 17 -10.00 10.52 2.97
C VAL A 17 -8.79 9.67 2.63
N PHE A 18 -7.83 10.25 1.90
CA PHE A 18 -6.58 9.61 1.57
C PHE A 18 -5.46 10.22 2.40
N ILE A 19 -4.66 9.37 3.02
CA ILE A 19 -3.44 9.75 3.73
C ILE A 19 -2.27 9.19 2.93
N HIS A 20 -1.44 10.07 2.41
CA HIS A 20 -0.31 9.70 1.57
C HIS A 20 0.99 10.19 2.21
N ALA A 21 1.86 9.26 2.57
CA ALA A 21 3.20 9.54 3.06
C ALA A 21 4.23 9.18 2.00
N ILE A 22 5.02 10.17 1.54
CA ILE A 22 6.07 9.97 0.52
C ILE A 22 7.36 9.51 1.20
N SER A 23 7.63 9.99 2.41
CA SER A 23 8.82 9.64 3.19
C SER A 23 8.66 10.10 4.65
N GLY A 24 9.67 9.82 5.48
CA GLY A 24 9.78 10.43 6.81
C GLY A 24 9.00 9.73 7.93
N THR A 25 8.53 8.51 7.71
CA THR A 25 7.85 7.75 8.77
C THR A 25 8.78 6.82 9.54
N LYS A 26 10.05 6.66 9.12
CA LYS A 26 11.01 5.79 9.80
C LYS A 26 11.27 6.28 11.25
N GLY A 27 11.02 5.40 12.22
CA GLY A 27 11.11 5.69 13.65
C GLY A 27 9.87 6.39 14.24
N LEU A 28 8.85 6.72 13.41
CA LEU A 28 7.60 7.35 13.82
C LEU A 28 6.38 6.49 13.49
N GLU A 29 6.59 5.21 13.17
CA GLU A 29 5.54 4.31 12.68
C GLU A 29 4.34 4.23 13.63
N TRP A 30 4.63 4.15 14.92
CA TRP A 30 3.60 4.03 15.96
C TRP A 30 2.84 5.34 16.19
N GLU A 31 3.54 6.47 16.16
CA GLU A 31 2.94 7.80 16.27
C GLU A 31 2.03 8.08 15.08
N VAL A 32 2.48 7.75 13.88
CA VAL A 32 1.68 7.90 12.66
C VAL A 32 0.46 6.98 12.70
N ALA A 33 0.63 5.73 13.08
CA ALA A 33 -0.47 4.78 13.21
C ALA A 33 -1.52 5.26 14.22
N LYS A 34 -1.11 5.75 15.39
CA LYS A 34 -2.00 6.34 16.40
C LYS A 34 -2.74 7.55 15.86
N ALA A 35 -2.03 8.47 15.19
CA ALA A 35 -2.65 9.65 14.59
C ALA A 35 -3.71 9.29 13.53
N ILE A 36 -3.45 8.25 12.71
CA ILE A 36 -4.43 7.74 11.73
C ILE A 36 -5.68 7.20 12.45
N VAL A 37 -5.50 6.42 13.52
CA VAL A 37 -6.63 5.89 14.30
C VAL A 37 -7.42 7.01 14.96
N GLU A 38 -6.77 8.01 15.54
CA GLU A 38 -7.42 9.17 16.14
C GLU A 38 -8.20 9.97 15.09
N LEU A 39 -7.59 10.25 13.94
CA LEU A 39 -8.23 10.94 12.83
C LEU A 39 -9.46 10.16 12.34
N SER A 40 -9.36 8.85 12.20
CA SER A 40 -10.48 8.00 11.79
C SER A 40 -11.66 8.10 12.75
N LYS A 41 -11.41 8.17 14.07
CA LYS A 41 -12.44 8.36 15.10
C LYS A 41 -13.07 9.75 15.02
N LEU A 42 -12.24 10.80 14.85
CA LEU A 42 -12.73 12.19 14.70
C LEU A 42 -13.63 12.35 13.47
N LEU A 43 -13.30 11.67 12.39
CA LEU A 43 -14.07 11.68 11.15
C LEU A 43 -15.27 10.71 11.17
N ASN A 44 -15.45 9.93 12.22
CA ASN A 44 -16.40 8.82 12.26
C ASN A 44 -16.25 7.89 11.04
N ALA A 45 -15.01 7.60 10.66
CA ALA A 45 -14.71 6.75 9.53
C ALA A 45 -15.25 5.33 9.79
N LYS A 46 -15.89 4.74 8.80
CA LYS A 46 -16.42 3.37 8.91
C LYS A 46 -15.32 2.31 8.91
N GLN A 47 -14.21 2.62 8.25
CA GLN A 47 -13.12 1.69 8.05
C GLN A 47 -11.82 2.43 7.72
N ILE A 48 -10.69 1.86 8.15
CA ILE A 48 -9.35 2.19 7.65
C ILE A 48 -8.97 1.12 6.62
N ILE A 49 -8.49 1.55 5.44
CA ILE A 49 -7.95 0.64 4.44
C ILE A 49 -6.48 1.04 4.21
N SER A 50 -5.57 0.13 4.51
CA SER A 50 -4.15 0.31 4.22
C SER A 50 -3.76 -0.46 2.97
N LEU A 51 -3.00 0.19 2.08
CA LEU A 51 -2.54 -0.38 0.81
C LEU A 51 -1.02 -0.47 0.84
N GLU A 52 -0.47 -1.63 0.48
CA GLU A 52 0.96 -1.87 0.47
C GLU A 52 1.39 -2.79 -0.67
N GLY A 53 2.62 -2.60 -1.17
CA GLY A 53 3.25 -3.54 -2.09
C GLY A 53 4.10 -4.55 -1.32
N VAL A 54 4.00 -5.83 -1.68
CA VAL A 54 4.87 -6.90 -1.13
C VAL A 54 5.64 -7.54 -2.27
N VAL A 55 6.96 -7.62 -2.13
CA VAL A 55 7.80 -8.24 -3.15
C VAL A 55 7.65 -9.75 -3.06
N SER A 56 7.24 -10.36 -4.18
CA SER A 56 7.20 -11.81 -4.32
C SER A 56 8.48 -12.34 -4.95
N PRO A 57 8.97 -13.51 -4.51
CA PRO A 57 10.03 -14.20 -5.19
C PRO A 57 9.59 -14.85 -6.52
N ASP A 58 8.29 -15.03 -6.71
CA ASP A 58 7.72 -15.68 -7.87
C ASP A 58 7.52 -14.68 -9.01
N ASN A 59 8.03 -15.02 -10.21
CA ASN A 59 7.80 -14.25 -11.44
C ASN A 59 6.41 -14.54 -12.04
N ALA A 60 5.35 -14.44 -11.25
CA ALA A 60 4.00 -14.65 -11.76
C ALA A 60 3.63 -13.51 -12.72
N GLU A 61 2.94 -13.82 -13.83
CA GLU A 61 2.50 -12.81 -14.80
C GLU A 61 1.42 -11.87 -14.25
N THR A 62 0.72 -12.30 -13.19
CA THR A 62 -0.38 -11.55 -12.56
C THR A 62 -0.08 -11.28 -11.09
N SER A 63 -0.24 -10.02 -10.68
CA SER A 63 -0.09 -9.64 -9.28
C SER A 63 -1.26 -10.15 -8.45
N ARG A 64 -0.99 -10.95 -7.42
CA ARG A 64 -1.99 -11.38 -6.44
C ARG A 64 -2.24 -10.26 -5.45
N ILE A 65 -3.46 -10.20 -4.93
CA ILE A 65 -3.83 -9.30 -3.84
C ILE A 65 -4.10 -10.15 -2.60
N PHE A 66 -3.38 -9.86 -1.52
CA PHE A 66 -3.64 -10.49 -0.24
C PHE A 66 -4.44 -9.54 0.66
N VAL A 67 -5.29 -10.11 1.49
CA VAL A 67 -6.11 -9.37 2.45
C VAL A 67 -5.93 -9.89 3.86
N LYS A 68 -5.88 -8.95 4.81
CA LYS A 68 -6.05 -9.17 6.24
C LYS A 68 -7.00 -8.11 6.78
N SER A 69 -8.02 -8.52 7.53
CA SER A 69 -8.95 -7.59 8.16
C SER A 69 -9.30 -8.03 9.58
N ASN A 70 -9.59 -7.07 10.45
CA ASN A 70 -10.20 -7.34 11.75
C ASN A 70 -11.74 -7.36 11.66
N ASP A 71 -12.32 -6.97 10.51
CA ASP A 71 -13.73 -7.09 10.20
C ASP A 71 -13.99 -8.27 9.29
N TYR A 72 -14.66 -9.30 9.80
CA TYR A 72 -14.97 -10.53 9.07
C TYR A 72 -15.78 -10.28 7.78
N LYS A 73 -16.69 -9.30 7.80
CA LYS A 73 -17.52 -8.97 6.63
C LYS A 73 -16.67 -8.45 5.48
N SER A 74 -15.79 -7.50 5.78
CA SER A 74 -14.85 -6.91 4.81
C SER A 74 -13.89 -7.96 4.25
N GLU A 75 -13.31 -8.82 5.11
CA GLU A 75 -12.42 -9.89 4.66
C GLU A 75 -13.16 -10.83 3.70
N LYS A 76 -14.35 -11.29 4.08
CA LYS A 76 -15.14 -12.21 3.26
C LYS A 76 -15.55 -11.61 1.91
N GLU A 77 -15.85 -10.32 1.87
CA GLU A 77 -16.23 -9.62 0.65
C GLU A 77 -15.04 -9.51 -0.31
N LEU A 78 -13.87 -9.14 0.19
CA LEU A 78 -12.64 -9.04 -0.58
C LEU A 78 -12.15 -10.40 -1.10
N LEU A 79 -12.30 -11.47 -0.30
CA LEU A 79 -12.01 -12.83 -0.75
C LEU A 79 -12.92 -13.25 -1.92
N LYS A 80 -14.20 -12.84 -1.92
CA LYS A 80 -15.10 -13.08 -3.07
C LYS A 80 -14.70 -12.30 -4.32
N LEU A 81 -14.04 -11.16 -4.16
CA LEU A 81 -13.52 -10.35 -5.26
C LEU A 81 -12.18 -10.86 -5.80
N GLY A 82 -11.67 -11.95 -5.26
CA GLY A 82 -10.45 -12.60 -5.74
C GLY A 82 -9.19 -12.30 -4.91
N ALA A 83 -9.32 -11.61 -3.76
CA ALA A 83 -8.20 -11.52 -2.84
C ALA A 83 -7.89 -12.87 -2.21
N GLU A 84 -6.64 -13.12 -1.86
CA GLU A 84 -6.19 -14.28 -1.09
C GLU A 84 -6.01 -13.88 0.38
N LYS A 85 -6.22 -14.81 1.29
CA LYS A 85 -6.01 -14.54 2.71
C LYS A 85 -4.52 -14.44 3.02
N LEU A 86 -4.12 -13.40 3.74
CA LEU A 86 -2.75 -13.31 4.26
C LEU A 86 -2.64 -14.16 5.54
N ASP A 87 -2.19 -15.38 5.40
CA ASP A 87 -2.04 -16.31 6.54
C ASP A 87 -0.71 -16.14 7.28
N ARG A 88 0.37 -15.82 6.56
CA ARG A 88 1.71 -15.64 7.11
C ARG A 88 2.44 -14.51 6.39
N GLY A 89 3.15 -13.69 7.14
CA GLY A 89 3.97 -12.61 6.60
C GLY A 89 4.51 -11.73 7.71
N ALA A 90 5.64 -11.09 7.47
CA ALA A 90 6.16 -10.03 8.32
C ALA A 90 5.74 -8.69 7.71
N VAL A 91 4.91 -7.94 8.41
CA VAL A 91 4.48 -6.60 7.99
C VAL A 91 5.16 -5.59 8.90
N THR A 92 5.90 -4.66 8.30
CA THR A 92 6.67 -3.63 9.00
C THR A 92 6.11 -2.23 8.70
N GLY A 93 6.77 -1.20 9.21
CA GLY A 93 6.38 0.18 8.93
C GLY A 93 5.05 0.57 9.59
N VAL A 94 4.43 1.62 9.06
CA VAL A 94 3.16 2.16 9.55
C VAL A 94 2.03 1.13 9.43
N THR A 95 2.01 0.33 8.37
CA THR A 95 1.01 -0.72 8.18
C THR A 95 1.11 -1.78 9.28
N GLY A 96 2.32 -2.22 9.64
CA GLY A 96 2.55 -3.14 10.75
C GLY A 96 2.06 -2.57 12.09
N ALA A 97 2.39 -1.29 12.36
CA ALA A 97 1.92 -0.60 13.57
C ALA A 97 0.39 -0.45 13.58
N LEU A 98 -0.24 -0.12 12.44
CA LEU A 98 -1.69 -0.06 12.30
C LEU A 98 -2.35 -1.40 12.61
N MET A 99 -1.83 -2.52 12.11
CA MET A 99 -2.38 -3.86 12.38
C MET A 99 -2.47 -4.17 13.88
N LEU A 100 -1.58 -3.58 14.69
CA LEU A 100 -1.53 -3.79 16.12
C LEU A 100 -2.31 -2.72 16.93
N THR A 101 -2.66 -1.59 16.30
CA THR A 101 -3.33 -0.46 17.00
C THR A 101 -4.80 -0.30 16.64
N THR A 102 -5.31 -1.02 15.64
CA THR A 102 -6.67 -0.83 15.11
C THR A 102 -7.73 -1.75 15.71
N GLU A 103 -7.52 -2.32 16.89
CA GLU A 103 -8.51 -3.19 17.54
C GLU A 103 -9.89 -2.53 17.73
N SER A 104 -9.93 -1.20 17.91
CA SER A 104 -11.14 -0.43 18.13
C SER A 104 -11.78 0.18 16.88
N VAL A 105 -11.19 -0.04 15.70
CA VAL A 105 -11.66 0.51 14.42
C VAL A 105 -11.59 -0.58 13.36
N ASN A 106 -12.65 -0.72 12.56
CA ASN A 106 -12.62 -1.65 11.44
C ASN A 106 -11.48 -1.31 10.50
N SER A 107 -10.62 -2.28 10.25
CA SER A 107 -9.40 -2.07 9.47
C SER A 107 -9.15 -3.23 8.54
N THR A 108 -8.79 -2.87 7.31
CA THR A 108 -8.47 -3.80 6.24
C THR A 108 -7.13 -3.44 5.64
N PHE A 109 -6.31 -4.43 5.43
CA PHE A 109 -4.96 -4.33 4.90
C PHE A 109 -4.92 -5.11 3.60
N LEU A 110 -4.62 -4.44 2.50
CA LEU A 110 -4.48 -5.01 1.17
C LEU A 110 -3.03 -4.94 0.74
N PHE A 111 -2.50 -6.07 0.32
CA PHE A 111 -1.11 -6.22 -0.10
C PHE A 111 -1.10 -6.67 -1.56
N ALA A 112 -0.58 -5.82 -2.44
CA ALA A 112 -0.38 -6.19 -3.83
C ALA A 112 0.99 -6.83 -4.01
N GLU A 113 1.02 -7.98 -4.63
CA GLU A 113 2.26 -8.64 -5.02
C GLU A 113 2.96 -7.85 -6.11
N THR A 114 4.22 -7.48 -5.85
CA THR A 114 5.06 -6.74 -6.80
C THR A 114 6.24 -7.61 -7.23
N HIS A 115 6.71 -7.41 -8.47
CA HIS A 115 7.77 -8.22 -9.06
C HIS A 115 9.17 -7.66 -8.84
N SER A 116 9.25 -6.45 -8.30
CA SER A 116 10.52 -5.79 -7.98
C SER A 116 10.34 -4.73 -6.89
N ARG A 117 11.45 -4.18 -6.41
CA ARG A 117 11.42 -3.00 -5.53
C ARG A 117 11.14 -1.68 -6.27
N MET A 118 10.95 -1.75 -7.60
CA MET A 118 10.57 -0.63 -8.43
C MET A 118 9.05 -0.42 -8.38
N PRO A 119 8.56 0.78 -8.71
CA PRO A 119 7.12 1.00 -8.88
C PRO A 119 6.53 -0.03 -9.85
N ASP A 120 5.39 -0.60 -9.47
CA ASP A 120 4.72 -1.65 -10.25
C ASP A 120 3.29 -1.19 -10.57
N SER A 121 3.10 -0.70 -11.80
CA SER A 121 1.81 -0.20 -12.27
C SER A 121 0.77 -1.30 -12.40
N ARG A 122 1.18 -2.53 -12.65
CA ARG A 122 0.26 -3.67 -12.76
C ARG A 122 -0.31 -4.02 -11.39
N ALA A 123 0.55 -4.13 -10.38
CA ALA A 123 0.13 -4.35 -9.00
C ALA A 123 -0.81 -3.24 -8.50
N ALA A 124 -0.49 -1.98 -8.81
CA ALA A 124 -1.36 -0.84 -8.50
C ALA A 124 -2.70 -0.92 -9.22
N ALA A 125 -2.73 -1.34 -10.49
CA ALA A 125 -3.95 -1.51 -11.26
C ALA A 125 -4.88 -2.55 -10.66
N GLU A 126 -4.36 -3.68 -10.20
CA GLU A 126 -5.16 -4.73 -9.56
C GLU A 126 -5.78 -4.23 -8.24
N LEU A 127 -5.00 -3.48 -7.42
CA LEU A 127 -5.54 -2.84 -6.22
C LEU A 127 -6.66 -1.85 -6.55
N ILE A 128 -6.48 -0.99 -7.56
CA ILE A 128 -7.49 0.00 -7.95
C ILE A 128 -8.77 -0.70 -8.42
N ARG A 129 -8.66 -1.77 -9.25
CA ARG A 129 -9.83 -2.54 -9.70
C ARG A 129 -10.58 -3.17 -8.52
N MET A 130 -9.86 -3.76 -7.58
CA MET A 130 -10.48 -4.36 -6.41
C MET A 130 -11.19 -3.32 -5.53
N LEU A 131 -10.53 -2.19 -5.28
CA LEU A 131 -11.10 -1.09 -4.51
C LEU A 131 -12.30 -0.44 -5.21
N ASP A 132 -12.26 -0.31 -6.54
CA ASP A 132 -13.36 0.24 -7.33
C ASP A 132 -14.64 -0.57 -7.10
N VAL A 133 -14.54 -1.90 -7.20
CA VAL A 133 -15.69 -2.79 -6.95
C VAL A 133 -16.09 -2.79 -5.48
N TYR A 134 -15.13 -2.93 -4.57
CA TYR A 134 -15.36 -3.02 -3.12
C TYR A 134 -16.02 -1.76 -2.56
N LEU A 135 -15.58 -0.58 -2.99
CA LEU A 135 -16.09 0.71 -2.53
C LEU A 135 -17.13 1.33 -3.47
N ASN A 136 -17.43 0.66 -4.61
CA ASN A 136 -18.35 1.16 -5.64
C ASN A 136 -18.02 2.60 -6.12
N LEU A 137 -16.74 2.83 -6.44
CA LEU A 137 -16.24 4.16 -6.78
C LEU A 137 -16.56 4.60 -8.20
N LYS A 138 -16.64 3.65 -9.15
CA LYS A 138 -16.84 3.89 -10.60
C LYS A 138 -15.71 4.72 -11.20
N VAL A 139 -14.48 4.39 -10.85
CA VAL A 139 -13.26 5.04 -11.35
C VAL A 139 -12.78 4.36 -12.63
N ASP A 140 -12.38 5.13 -13.63
CA ASP A 140 -11.62 4.59 -14.76
C ASP A 140 -10.12 4.55 -14.40
N PRO A 141 -9.52 3.36 -14.18
CA PRO A 141 -8.11 3.25 -13.82
C PRO A 141 -7.15 3.47 -15.01
N LYS A 142 -7.64 3.40 -16.26
CA LYS A 142 -6.80 3.42 -17.46
C LYS A 142 -5.86 4.62 -17.55
N PRO A 143 -6.29 5.88 -17.30
CA PRO A 143 -5.39 7.02 -17.37
C PRO A 143 -4.25 6.93 -16.34
N LEU A 144 -4.53 6.44 -15.14
CA LEU A 144 -3.54 6.30 -14.07
C LEU A 144 -2.54 5.18 -14.39
N ILE A 145 -3.03 4.05 -14.88
CA ILE A 145 -2.19 2.92 -15.30
C ILE A 145 -1.22 3.37 -16.40
N LYS A 146 -1.71 4.08 -17.42
CA LYS A 146 -0.87 4.59 -18.51
C LYS A 146 0.22 5.54 -17.99
N GLN A 147 -0.12 6.47 -17.09
CA GLN A 147 0.86 7.37 -16.49
C GLN A 147 1.92 6.61 -15.68
N ALA A 148 1.52 5.56 -14.95
CA ALA A 148 2.43 4.74 -14.18
C ALA A 148 3.37 3.93 -15.10
N GLU A 149 2.85 3.32 -16.17
CA GLU A 149 3.65 2.63 -17.20
C GLU A 149 4.66 3.57 -17.87
N ASP A 150 4.24 4.77 -18.24
CA ASP A 150 5.12 5.78 -18.82
C ASP A 150 6.23 6.19 -17.85
N PHE A 151 5.93 6.28 -16.55
CA PHE A 151 6.91 6.58 -15.52
C PHE A 151 7.90 5.42 -15.32
N GLU A 152 7.43 4.18 -15.24
CA GLU A 152 8.29 3.00 -15.15
C GLU A 152 9.26 2.89 -16.32
N ASN A 153 8.76 3.14 -17.53
CA ASN A 153 9.59 3.09 -18.73
C ASN A 153 10.68 4.17 -18.68
N LYS A 154 10.36 5.38 -18.25
CA LYS A 154 11.35 6.44 -18.05
C LYS A 154 12.43 6.06 -17.04
N ILE A 155 12.06 5.44 -15.92
CA ILE A 155 13.03 4.97 -14.93
C ILE A 155 13.92 3.88 -15.54
N LYS A 156 13.36 2.90 -16.23
CA LYS A 156 14.12 1.84 -16.91
C LYS A 156 15.12 2.40 -17.93
N ASP A 157 14.71 3.42 -18.69
CA ASP A 157 15.58 4.06 -19.67
C ASP A 157 16.71 4.86 -18.99
N MET A 158 16.43 5.56 -17.89
CA MET A 158 17.44 6.25 -17.10
C MET A 158 18.49 5.29 -16.53
N ILE A 159 18.07 4.14 -16.02
CA ILE A 159 18.97 3.09 -15.52
C ILE A 159 19.85 2.55 -16.66
N LYS A 160 19.26 2.27 -17.84
CA LYS A 160 20.01 1.81 -19.02
C LYS A 160 21.06 2.81 -19.51
N LEU A 161 20.78 4.10 -19.36
CA LEU A 161 21.69 5.18 -19.76
C LEU A 161 22.82 5.41 -18.74
N GLY A 162 22.88 4.64 -17.65
CA GLY A 162 23.93 4.77 -16.62
C GLY A 162 23.85 6.08 -15.84
N ILE A 163 22.70 6.76 -15.85
CA ILE A 163 22.46 7.92 -14.99
C ILE A 163 22.20 7.33 -13.61
N ASP A 164 23.27 7.19 -12.84
CA ASP A 164 23.27 6.71 -11.46
C ASP A 164 22.54 7.77 -10.60
N SER A 165 21.21 7.67 -10.52
CA SER A 165 20.49 8.35 -9.47
C SER A 165 20.95 7.67 -8.18
N GLN A 166 21.72 8.38 -7.36
CA GLN A 166 22.32 8.01 -6.07
C GLN A 166 21.58 6.81 -5.47
N LYS A 167 22.28 5.66 -5.42
CA LYS A 167 21.82 4.48 -4.67
C LYS A 167 21.32 4.97 -3.33
N PRO A 168 20.10 4.58 -2.89
CA PRO A 168 19.78 4.67 -1.48
C PRO A 168 20.91 3.92 -0.76
N GLU A 169 21.56 4.56 0.18
CA GLU A 169 22.61 3.93 0.99
C GLU A 169 22.07 2.57 1.43
N ASP A 170 22.74 1.52 0.96
CA ASP A 170 22.47 0.16 1.43
C ASP A 170 22.69 0.17 2.93
N ASP A 171 21.59 0.16 3.68
CA ASP A 171 21.61 -0.08 5.11
C ASP A 171 21.95 -1.58 5.31
N GLU A 172 23.26 -1.90 5.22
CA GLU A 172 23.81 -3.23 5.45
C GLU A 172 23.59 -3.74 6.88
N SER A 173 22.84 -3.06 7.71
CA SER A 173 22.67 -3.36 9.14
C SER A 173 21.57 -4.37 9.48
N GLN A 174 20.94 -5.03 8.49
CA GLN A 174 19.94 -6.06 8.80
C GLN A 174 20.20 -7.42 8.14
N LYS A 175 21.43 -7.94 8.29
CA LYS A 175 21.60 -9.39 8.31
C LYS A 175 21.19 -9.91 9.68
N VAL A 176 19.90 -10.10 9.89
CA VAL A 176 19.44 -10.90 11.03
C VAL A 176 19.70 -12.36 10.66
N ASN A 177 20.79 -12.90 11.20
CA ASN A 177 21.07 -14.32 11.17
C ASN A 177 20.01 -15.04 12.05
N TYR A 178 19.03 -15.66 11.41
CA TYR A 178 18.24 -16.71 12.05
C TYR A 178 19.01 -18.03 12.00
N LEU A 179 19.90 -18.25 12.95
CA LEU A 179 20.41 -19.57 13.34
C LEU A 179 20.25 -19.68 14.85
N GLY A 180 19.34 -20.55 15.27
CA GLY A 180 19.09 -20.91 16.68
C GLY A 180 17.74 -21.57 16.82
#